data_c8fd3e3dfe1425bf1df7607bfde33e50
#
_entry.id   c8fd3e3dfe1425bf1df7607bfde33e50
#
_cell.length_a   1.000
_cell.length_b   1.000
_cell.length_c   1.000
_cell.angle_alpha   90.00
_cell.angle_beta   90.00
_cell.angle_gamma   90.00
#
_symmetry.space_group_name_H-M   'P 1'
#
loop_
_entity.id
_entity.type
_entity.pdbx_description
1 polymer ?
#
loop_
_entity_poly.entity_id
_entity_poly.type
_entity_poly.pdbx_seq_one_letter_code
_entity_poly.pdbx_strand_id
1 'polypeptide(L)'
;MSATTTTAPAKGRQFHLGRLLLEGRAFFALIAIIAVFSFLSPNYFTLSNLLIMSSQVAIIGILSIGKLLVILNGGIDLSVGSILALSGVVAGAMMQWVELDALGVILYPPVWAVVVLTLCVGAAVGAVNGVLVAIFKVPPFVATLGVMYVARGIALLMTNGLTYNN
;
A
#
# COMPACT_ATOMS: atom_id res chain seq x y z
N MET A 1 -7.26 -47.63 46.48
CA MET A 1 -7.29 -47.49 45.02
C MET A 1 -6.29 -46.42 44.65
N SER A 2 -5.08 -46.83 44.21
CA SER A 2 -3.98 -45.90 43.86
C SER A 2 -4.03 -45.64 42.37
N ALA A 3 -4.25 -44.36 41.98
CA ALA A 3 -4.29 -43.95 40.60
C ALA A 3 -2.87 -43.70 40.13
N THR A 4 -2.35 -44.57 39.28
CA THR A 4 -1.07 -44.44 38.57
C THR A 4 -1.25 -43.40 37.46
N THR A 5 -0.77 -42.20 37.64
CA THR A 5 -0.64 -41.17 36.60
C THR A 5 0.50 -41.55 35.66
N THR A 6 0.16 -42.07 34.48
CA THR A 6 1.12 -42.33 33.41
C THR A 6 1.44 -41.02 32.69
N THR A 7 2.59 -40.44 33.00
CA THR A 7 3.14 -39.31 32.22
C THR A 7 3.62 -39.76 30.88
N ALA A 8 2.95 -39.35 29.81
CA ALA A 8 3.39 -39.58 28.43
C ALA A 8 4.73 -38.90 28.19
N PRO A 9 5.71 -39.52 27.51
CA PRO A 9 7.00 -38.92 27.23
C PRO A 9 6.82 -37.75 26.26
N ALA A 10 7.44 -36.60 26.58
CA ALA A 10 7.50 -35.44 25.73
C ALA A 10 8.18 -35.84 24.38
N LYS A 11 7.38 -35.78 23.31
CA LYS A 11 7.83 -36.08 21.95
C LYS A 11 8.88 -35.03 21.56
N GLY A 12 10.14 -35.42 21.58
CA GLY A 12 11.27 -34.58 21.20
C GLY A 12 11.00 -33.96 19.82
N ARG A 13 11.11 -32.63 19.77
CA ARG A 13 10.92 -31.82 18.56
C ARG A 13 12.07 -32.16 17.59
N GLN A 14 11.88 -33.21 16.79
CA GLN A 14 12.83 -33.54 15.72
C GLN A 14 12.81 -32.38 14.72
N PHE A 15 13.92 -31.69 14.62
CA PHE A 15 14.15 -30.68 13.58
C PHE A 15 14.21 -31.38 12.22
N HIS A 16 13.07 -31.49 11.54
CA HIS A 16 13.01 -31.96 10.18
C HIS A 16 13.43 -30.83 9.24
N LEU A 17 14.67 -30.92 8.73
CA LEU A 17 15.22 -29.98 7.74
C LEU A 17 14.28 -29.79 6.55
N GLY A 18 13.61 -30.85 6.11
CA GLY A 18 12.60 -30.79 5.05
C GLY A 18 11.40 -29.93 5.39
N ARG A 19 10.96 -29.91 6.66
CA ARG A 19 9.87 -29.05 7.13
C ARG A 19 10.29 -27.58 7.17
N LEU A 20 11.52 -27.30 7.61
CA LEU A 20 12.09 -25.96 7.60
C LEU A 20 12.21 -25.42 6.16
N LEU A 21 12.60 -26.25 5.20
CA LEU A 21 12.68 -25.88 3.78
C LEU A 21 11.28 -25.60 3.19
N LEU A 22 10.28 -26.40 3.56
CA LEU A 22 8.90 -26.21 3.09
C LEU A 22 8.23 -24.98 3.73
N GLU A 23 8.43 -24.75 5.01
CA GLU A 23 7.90 -23.58 5.72
C GLU A 23 8.64 -22.28 5.31
N GLY A 24 9.97 -22.38 5.03
CA GLY A 24 10.82 -21.28 4.62
C GLY A 24 10.92 -21.04 3.11
N ARG A 25 10.15 -21.76 2.28
CA ARG A 25 10.25 -21.68 0.80
C ARG A 25 10.21 -20.27 0.23
N ALA A 26 9.35 -19.39 0.79
CA ALA A 26 9.25 -18.01 0.35
C ALA A 26 10.53 -17.21 0.67
N PHE A 27 11.13 -17.47 1.82
CA PHE A 27 12.38 -16.84 2.24
C PHE A 27 13.56 -17.29 1.38
N PHE A 28 13.65 -18.58 1.06
CA PHE A 28 14.68 -19.11 0.15
C PHE A 28 14.50 -18.59 -1.27
N ALA A 29 13.25 -18.50 -1.75
CA ALA A 29 12.96 -17.88 -3.04
C ALA A 29 13.38 -16.42 -3.09
N LEU A 30 13.12 -15.64 -2.03
CA LEU A 30 13.56 -14.27 -1.92
C LEU A 30 15.08 -14.15 -1.98
N ILE A 31 15.82 -14.97 -1.21
CA ILE A 31 17.29 -14.97 -1.23
C ILE A 31 17.80 -15.32 -2.62
N ALA A 32 17.23 -16.33 -3.27
CA ALA A 32 17.60 -16.73 -4.63
C ALA A 32 17.41 -15.58 -5.63
N ILE A 33 16.27 -14.87 -5.56
CA ILE A 33 16.00 -13.71 -6.41
C ILE A 33 17.04 -12.60 -6.16
N ILE A 34 17.30 -12.26 -4.89
CA ILE A 34 18.31 -11.26 -4.53
C ILE A 34 19.68 -11.65 -5.07
N ALA A 35 20.08 -12.90 -4.92
CA ALA A 35 21.36 -13.40 -5.43
C ALA A 35 21.44 -13.27 -6.96
N VAL A 36 20.41 -13.70 -7.69
CA VAL A 36 20.35 -13.60 -9.14
C VAL A 36 20.51 -12.15 -9.60
N PHE A 37 19.70 -11.22 -9.05
CA PHE A 37 19.79 -9.81 -9.44
C PHE A 37 21.09 -9.14 -9.03
N SER A 38 21.70 -9.58 -7.92
CA SER A 38 23.01 -9.12 -7.50
C SER A 38 24.12 -9.46 -8.52
N PHE A 39 24.03 -10.63 -9.16
CA PHE A 39 24.97 -11.00 -10.21
C PHE A 39 24.65 -10.36 -11.57
N LEU A 40 23.38 -10.14 -11.88
CA LEU A 40 22.96 -9.58 -13.16
C LEU A 40 23.15 -8.05 -13.26
N SER A 41 23.10 -7.34 -12.15
CA SER A 41 23.17 -5.88 -12.13
C SER A 41 24.29 -5.38 -11.22
N PRO A 42 25.32 -4.71 -11.76
CA PRO A 42 26.41 -4.14 -10.97
C PRO A 42 25.92 -3.03 -10.01
N ASN A 43 24.77 -2.43 -10.29
CA ASN A 43 24.19 -1.34 -9.50
C ASN A 43 23.21 -1.81 -8.43
N TYR A 44 23.00 -3.13 -8.29
CA TYR A 44 21.97 -3.68 -7.39
C TYR A 44 22.21 -3.25 -5.93
N PHE A 45 23.42 -3.34 -5.44
CA PHE A 45 23.83 -2.96 -4.07
C PHE A 45 24.37 -1.54 -3.95
N THR A 46 24.10 -0.66 -4.91
CA THR A 46 24.47 0.76 -4.74
C THR A 46 23.58 1.40 -3.68
N LEU A 47 24.13 2.36 -2.93
CA LEU A 47 23.40 3.11 -1.91
C LEU A 47 22.15 3.76 -2.49
N SER A 48 22.25 4.32 -3.69
CA SER A 48 21.11 4.93 -4.40
C SER A 48 19.98 3.92 -4.62
N ASN A 49 20.27 2.73 -5.13
CA ASN A 49 19.27 1.69 -5.37
C ASN A 49 18.66 1.18 -4.05
N LEU A 50 19.47 1.00 -3.01
CA LEU A 50 18.98 0.59 -1.68
C LEU A 50 18.04 1.62 -1.07
N LEU A 51 18.32 2.91 -1.24
CA LEU A 51 17.42 3.99 -0.78
C LEU A 51 16.09 3.98 -1.55
N ILE A 52 16.14 3.80 -2.87
CA ILE A 52 14.92 3.68 -3.70
C ILE A 52 14.09 2.48 -3.28
N MET A 53 14.72 1.31 -3.14
CA MET A 53 14.03 0.09 -2.69
C MET A 53 13.42 0.26 -1.30
N SER A 54 14.16 0.86 -0.36
CA SER A 54 13.68 1.11 1.00
C SER A 54 12.48 2.05 1.02
N SER A 55 12.49 3.09 0.19
CA SER A 55 11.36 4.02 0.03
C SER A 55 10.12 3.29 -0.50
N GLN A 56 10.26 2.45 -1.52
CA GLN A 56 9.13 1.66 -2.05
C GLN A 56 8.58 0.68 -1.02
N VAL A 57 9.45 -0.02 -0.28
CA VAL A 57 9.05 -0.93 0.80
C VAL A 57 8.31 -0.18 1.90
N ALA A 58 8.77 1.03 2.27
CA ALA A 58 8.11 1.85 3.28
C ALA A 58 6.69 2.26 2.85
N ILE A 59 6.50 2.68 1.60
CA ILE A 59 5.19 3.03 1.06
C ILE A 59 4.25 1.82 1.10
N ILE A 60 4.70 0.67 0.58
CA ILE A 60 3.91 -0.57 0.58
C ILE A 60 3.62 -1.03 2.01
N GLY A 61 4.58 -0.87 2.93
CA GLY A 61 4.42 -1.20 4.34
C GLY A 61 3.29 -0.40 5.00
N ILE A 62 3.27 0.92 4.80
CA ILE A 62 2.21 1.80 5.33
C ILE A 62 0.84 1.41 4.74
N LEU A 63 0.77 1.19 3.43
CA LEU A 63 -0.47 0.75 2.77
C LEU A 63 -0.94 -0.61 3.29
N SER A 64 -0.02 -1.52 3.59
CA SER A 64 -0.33 -2.86 4.12
C SER A 64 -0.94 -2.78 5.53
N ILE A 65 -0.47 -1.85 6.38
CA ILE A 65 -1.06 -1.61 7.70
C ILE A 65 -2.51 -1.13 7.55
N GLY A 66 -2.76 -0.18 6.65
CA GLY A 66 -4.12 0.29 6.36
C GLY A 66 -5.04 -0.84 5.87
N LYS A 67 -4.54 -1.67 4.93
CA LYS A 67 -5.28 -2.84 4.44
C LYS A 67 -5.54 -3.88 5.53
N LEU A 68 -4.60 -4.10 6.43
CA LEU A 68 -4.77 -5.03 7.53
C LEU A 68 -5.99 -4.67 8.40
N LEU A 69 -6.19 -3.38 8.69
CA LEU A 69 -7.35 -2.92 9.46
C LEU A 69 -8.68 -3.25 8.75
N VAL A 70 -8.73 -3.13 7.43
CA VAL A 70 -9.93 -3.49 6.64
C VAL A 70 -10.17 -5.00 6.66
N ILE A 71 -9.10 -5.79 6.49
CA ILE A 71 -9.18 -7.27 6.53
C ILE A 71 -9.62 -7.77 7.90
N LEU A 72 -9.14 -7.18 8.99
CA LEU A 72 -9.56 -7.53 10.35
C LEU A 72 -11.05 -7.29 10.59
N ASN A 73 -11.65 -6.33 9.86
CA ASN A 73 -13.10 -6.11 9.87
C ASN A 73 -13.86 -7.01 8.87
N GLY A 74 -13.21 -8.01 8.27
CA GLY A 74 -13.81 -8.92 7.30
C GLY A 74 -14.05 -8.32 5.91
N GLY A 75 -13.48 -7.15 5.61
CA GLY A 75 -13.60 -6.47 4.33
C GLY A 75 -12.43 -6.73 3.39
N ILE A 76 -12.67 -6.48 2.10
CA ILE A 76 -11.63 -6.42 1.06
C ILE A 76 -11.69 -5.02 0.45
N ASP A 77 -10.57 -4.29 0.51
CA ASP A 77 -10.44 -2.95 -0.09
C ASP A 77 -9.61 -3.03 -1.37
N LEU A 78 -10.26 -2.80 -2.50
CA LEU A 78 -9.62 -2.73 -3.82
C LEU A 78 -9.25 -1.30 -4.22
N SER A 79 -9.74 -0.29 -3.49
CA SER A 79 -9.62 1.12 -3.88
C SER A 79 -8.27 1.75 -3.52
N VAL A 80 -7.48 1.15 -2.63
CA VAL A 80 -6.24 1.72 -2.07
C VAL A 80 -5.28 2.22 -3.15
N GLY A 81 -5.06 1.44 -4.23
CA GLY A 81 -4.19 1.85 -5.33
C GLY A 81 -4.70 3.07 -6.09
N SER A 82 -6.02 3.16 -6.30
CA SER A 82 -6.64 4.30 -6.99
C SER A 82 -6.71 5.54 -6.12
N ILE A 83 -6.89 5.38 -4.81
CA ILE A 83 -6.81 6.48 -3.83
C ILE A 83 -5.38 7.04 -3.81
N LEU A 84 -4.37 6.17 -3.79
CA LEU A 84 -2.97 6.59 -3.86
C LEU A 84 -2.68 7.34 -5.16
N ALA A 85 -3.16 6.83 -6.31
CA ALA A 85 -2.98 7.49 -7.60
C ALA A 85 -3.67 8.86 -7.64
N LEU A 86 -4.92 8.96 -7.20
CA LEU A 86 -5.64 10.24 -7.15
C LEU A 86 -4.95 11.25 -6.22
N SER A 87 -4.55 10.80 -5.03
CA SER A 87 -3.81 11.64 -4.08
C SER A 87 -2.48 12.12 -4.67
N GLY A 88 -1.77 11.25 -5.39
CA GLY A 88 -0.53 11.60 -6.09
C GLY A 88 -0.75 12.60 -7.22
N VAL A 89 -1.83 12.45 -8.00
CA VAL A 89 -2.20 13.41 -9.05
C VAL A 89 -2.53 14.78 -8.45
N VAL A 90 -3.28 14.84 -7.36
CA VAL A 90 -3.57 16.11 -6.67
C VAL A 90 -2.29 16.74 -6.13
N ALA A 91 -1.39 15.95 -5.53
CA ALA A 91 -0.09 16.44 -5.08
C ALA A 91 0.73 17.01 -6.25
N GLY A 92 0.83 16.27 -7.36
CA GLY A 92 1.55 16.71 -8.55
C GLY A 92 0.99 18.00 -9.16
N ALA A 93 -0.35 18.10 -9.24
CA ALA A 93 -1.02 19.32 -9.72
C ALA A 93 -0.75 20.52 -8.80
N MET A 94 -0.71 20.31 -7.48
CA MET A 94 -0.43 21.37 -6.52
C MET A 94 1.05 21.75 -6.42
N MET A 95 1.96 20.87 -6.79
CA MET A 95 3.40 21.18 -6.87
C MET A 95 3.77 22.00 -8.10
N GLN A 96 2.92 22.01 -9.11
CA GLN A 96 3.00 22.98 -10.21
C GLN A 96 2.38 24.31 -9.74
N TRP A 97 2.62 25.39 -10.50
CA TRP A 97 1.93 26.64 -10.24
C TRP A 97 0.41 26.48 -10.46
N VAL A 98 -0.37 26.99 -9.54
CA VAL A 98 -1.82 27.03 -9.65
C VAL A 98 -2.21 28.41 -10.15
N GLU A 99 -2.65 28.52 -11.38
CA GLU A 99 -3.19 29.76 -11.94
C GLU A 99 -4.65 29.91 -11.51
N LEU A 100 -4.93 30.99 -10.80
CA LEU A 100 -6.29 31.40 -10.46
C LEU A 100 -6.72 32.48 -11.44
N ASP A 101 -7.18 32.05 -12.62
CA ASP A 101 -7.57 32.97 -13.72
C ASP A 101 -8.54 34.06 -13.29
N ALA A 102 -9.46 33.72 -12.36
CA ALA A 102 -10.44 34.64 -11.82
C ALA A 102 -9.84 35.82 -11.00
N LEU A 103 -8.63 35.64 -10.47
CA LEU A 103 -7.93 36.60 -9.63
C LEU A 103 -6.63 37.10 -10.25
N GLY A 104 -6.19 36.54 -11.38
CA GLY A 104 -4.92 36.87 -12.04
C GLY A 104 -3.70 36.60 -11.14
N VAL A 105 -3.79 35.62 -10.23
CA VAL A 105 -2.74 35.30 -9.25
C VAL A 105 -2.21 33.89 -9.51
N ILE A 106 -0.89 33.77 -9.51
CA ILE A 106 -0.21 32.47 -9.53
C ILE A 106 0.16 32.11 -8.08
N LEU A 107 -0.41 31.01 -7.59
CA LEU A 107 -0.10 30.48 -6.27
C LEU A 107 0.97 29.38 -6.34
N TYR A 108 1.94 29.49 -5.44
CA TYR A 108 2.93 28.43 -5.17
C TYR A 108 2.66 27.86 -3.78
N PRO A 109 1.86 26.78 -3.67
CA PRO A 109 1.56 26.21 -2.38
C PRO A 109 2.82 25.69 -1.69
N PRO A 110 3.02 25.97 -0.40
CA PRO A 110 4.15 25.39 0.34
C PRO A 110 3.97 23.87 0.48
N VAL A 111 5.06 23.13 0.51
CA VAL A 111 5.07 21.66 0.54
C VAL A 111 4.19 21.08 1.64
N TRP A 112 4.18 21.68 2.83
CA TRP A 112 3.33 21.22 3.93
C TRP A 112 1.83 21.31 3.60
N ALA A 113 1.40 22.34 2.86
CA ALA A 113 0.00 22.49 2.44
C ALA A 113 -0.38 21.41 1.40
N VAL A 114 0.52 21.10 0.48
CA VAL A 114 0.35 19.99 -0.47
C VAL A 114 0.17 18.68 0.27
N VAL A 115 1.02 18.39 1.27
CA VAL A 115 0.92 17.17 2.08
C VAL A 115 -0.42 17.09 2.81
N VAL A 116 -0.85 18.17 3.48
CA VAL A 116 -2.13 18.19 4.20
C VAL A 116 -3.30 17.97 3.23
N LEU A 117 -3.31 18.68 2.10
CA LEU A 117 -4.37 18.51 1.11
C LEU A 117 -4.43 17.09 0.55
N THR A 118 -3.28 16.50 0.24
CA THR A 118 -3.18 15.12 -0.27
C THR A 118 -3.73 14.12 0.75
N LEU A 119 -3.41 14.29 2.03
CA LEU A 119 -3.97 13.48 3.11
C LEU A 119 -5.48 13.66 3.24
N CYS A 120 -5.98 14.89 3.12
CA CYS A 120 -7.42 15.18 3.14
C CYS A 120 -8.15 14.49 1.97
N VAL A 121 -7.59 14.50 0.77
CA VAL A 121 -8.16 13.81 -0.40
C VAL A 121 -8.25 12.31 -0.14
N GLY A 122 -7.16 11.69 0.31
CA GLY A 122 -7.15 10.26 0.66
C GLY A 122 -8.17 9.92 1.74
N ALA A 123 -8.24 10.72 2.80
CA ALA A 123 -9.19 10.56 3.89
C ALA A 123 -10.65 10.72 3.42
N ALA A 124 -10.94 11.70 2.57
CA ALA A 124 -12.27 11.94 2.03
C ALA A 124 -12.78 10.74 1.20
N VAL A 125 -11.94 10.23 0.29
CA VAL A 125 -12.28 9.05 -0.52
C VAL A 125 -12.42 7.80 0.37
N GLY A 126 -11.54 7.63 1.36
CA GLY A 126 -11.66 6.56 2.35
C GLY A 126 -12.94 6.66 3.19
N ALA A 127 -13.34 7.88 3.57
CA ALA A 127 -14.60 8.13 4.28
C ALA A 127 -15.82 7.75 3.43
N VAL A 128 -15.82 8.01 2.12
CA VAL A 128 -16.86 7.55 1.20
C VAL A 128 -17.01 6.04 1.26
N ASN A 129 -15.90 5.29 1.17
CA ASN A 129 -15.91 3.83 1.33
C ASN A 129 -16.49 3.42 2.69
N GLY A 130 -16.04 4.06 3.77
CA GLY A 130 -16.52 3.80 5.11
C GLY A 130 -18.04 4.02 5.26
N VAL A 131 -18.57 5.11 4.71
CA VAL A 131 -20.01 5.42 4.70
C VAL A 131 -20.80 4.36 3.92
N LEU A 132 -20.34 4.01 2.71
CA LEU A 132 -21.01 3.00 1.88
C LEU A 132 -21.08 1.65 2.60
N VAL A 133 -20.01 1.24 3.26
CA VAL A 133 -19.97 -0.07 3.95
C VAL A 133 -20.68 -0.02 5.31
N ALA A 134 -20.40 0.98 6.14
CA ALA A 134 -20.89 1.02 7.51
C ALA A 134 -22.35 1.47 7.62
N ILE A 135 -22.76 2.48 6.84
CA ILE A 135 -24.09 3.08 6.91
C ILE A 135 -25.03 2.40 5.89
N PHE A 136 -24.63 2.40 4.62
CA PHE A 136 -25.46 1.82 3.56
C PHE A 136 -25.41 0.30 3.46
N LYS A 137 -24.54 -0.35 4.26
CA LYS A 137 -24.39 -1.82 4.30
C LYS A 137 -24.05 -2.44 2.94
N VAL A 138 -23.41 -1.68 2.07
CA VAL A 138 -22.93 -2.21 0.79
C VAL A 138 -21.76 -3.17 1.06
N PRO A 139 -21.73 -4.36 0.42
CA PRO A 139 -20.60 -5.26 0.59
C PRO A 139 -19.28 -4.55 0.29
N PRO A 140 -18.24 -4.69 1.15
CA PRO A 140 -16.96 -3.94 1.03
C PRO A 140 -16.31 -4.08 -0.34
N PHE A 141 -16.33 -5.28 -0.92
CA PHE A 141 -15.81 -5.54 -2.26
C PHE A 141 -16.48 -4.68 -3.33
N VAL A 142 -17.84 -4.57 -3.29
CA VAL A 142 -18.60 -3.80 -4.30
C VAL A 142 -18.37 -2.31 -4.13
N ALA A 143 -18.41 -1.82 -2.88
CA ALA A 143 -18.19 -0.41 -2.56
C ALA A 143 -16.80 0.05 -3.02
N THR A 144 -15.76 -0.69 -2.63
CA THR A 144 -14.37 -0.33 -2.93
C THR A 144 -14.04 -0.48 -4.41
N LEU A 145 -14.65 -1.44 -5.11
CA LEU A 145 -14.50 -1.58 -6.55
C LEU A 145 -15.12 -0.38 -7.29
N GLY A 146 -16.32 0.07 -6.90
CA GLY A 146 -16.94 1.26 -7.45
C GLY A 146 -16.10 2.52 -7.23
N VAL A 147 -15.68 2.75 -5.98
CA VAL A 147 -14.82 3.90 -5.63
C VAL A 147 -13.47 3.82 -6.33
N MET A 148 -12.90 2.64 -6.53
CA MET A 148 -11.68 2.43 -7.30
C MET A 148 -11.79 3.01 -8.72
N TYR A 149 -12.86 2.69 -9.44
CA TYR A 149 -13.06 3.19 -10.79
C TYR A 149 -13.34 4.69 -10.82
N VAL A 150 -14.13 5.20 -9.88
CA VAL A 150 -14.41 6.65 -9.76
C VAL A 150 -13.12 7.42 -9.49
N ALA A 151 -12.34 7.02 -8.48
CA ALA A 151 -11.09 7.67 -8.14
C ALA A 151 -10.08 7.63 -9.29
N ARG A 152 -9.98 6.48 -9.98
CA ARG A 152 -9.13 6.33 -11.15
C ARG A 152 -9.58 7.19 -12.32
N GLY A 153 -10.89 7.26 -12.57
CA GLY A 153 -11.46 8.11 -13.61
C GLY A 153 -11.18 9.59 -13.36
N ILE A 154 -11.36 10.06 -12.12
CA ILE A 154 -11.03 11.44 -11.73
C ILE A 154 -9.54 11.72 -11.94
N ALA A 155 -8.66 10.81 -11.49
CA ALA A 155 -7.22 10.97 -11.69
C ALA A 155 -6.83 11.10 -13.16
N LEU A 156 -7.41 10.26 -14.03
CA LEU A 156 -7.17 10.31 -15.48
C LEU A 156 -7.71 11.60 -16.11
N LEU A 157 -8.88 12.07 -15.69
CA LEU A 157 -9.44 13.33 -16.19
C LEU A 157 -8.60 14.53 -15.78
N MET A 158 -8.09 14.56 -14.54
CA MET A 158 -7.23 15.63 -14.06
C MET A 158 -5.90 15.72 -14.82
N THR A 159 -5.38 14.59 -15.26
CA THR A 159 -4.09 14.53 -15.98
C THR A 159 -4.24 14.52 -17.49
N ASN A 160 -5.45 14.51 -18.04
CA ASN A 160 -5.71 14.21 -19.47
C ASN A 160 -5.02 12.92 -19.93
N GLY A 161 -4.85 11.95 -19.02
CA GLY A 161 -4.13 10.70 -19.28
C GLY A 161 -2.60 10.83 -19.34
N LEU A 162 -2.04 11.99 -19.04
CA LEU A 162 -0.60 12.25 -19.05
C LEU A 162 0.00 12.08 -17.64
N THR A 163 1.32 11.93 -17.58
CA THR A 163 2.06 11.90 -16.31
C THR A 163 2.56 13.30 -15.98
N TYR A 164 2.42 13.75 -14.74
CA TYR A 164 3.09 14.96 -14.26
C TYR A 164 4.58 14.65 -14.12
N ASN A 165 5.40 15.28 -14.99
CA ASN A 165 6.85 15.24 -14.93
C ASN A 165 7.33 16.61 -14.45
N ASN A 166 8.05 16.61 -13.34
CA ASN A 166 8.83 17.78 -12.87
C ASN A 166 10.26 17.63 -13.32
#